data_3bd3f9e432fddee31607cd99361ec082
#
_entry.id   3bd3f9e432fddee31607cd99361ec082
#
_cell.length_a   1.000
_cell.length_b   1.000
_cell.length_c   1.000
_cell.angle_alpha   90.00
_cell.angle_beta   90.00
_cell.angle_gamma   90.00
#
_symmetry.space_group_name_H-M   'P 1'
#
loop_
_entity.id
_entity.type
_entity.pdbx_description
1 polymer ?
#
loop_
_entity_poly.entity_id
_entity_poly.type
_entity_poly.pdbx_seq_one_letter_code
_entity_poly.pdbx_strand_id
1 'polypeptide(L)'
;MGQKSPSKPLQIVGCYNKGFEDAKQVIAALKDKGISAIGAAGFYWGGKVVVELAKSDNIQTAVLLHPSFVSVDDIKEVKAPIAILGAEIDQLSPPELVKQFEEILSSKPEVDRFVKIYAGVSHGWTVRYNVEDKKAVQSAEEAHQDMLDWFTKHVK
;
A
#
# COMPACT_ATOMS: atom_id res chain seq x y z
N MET A 1 -29.50 1.94 -29.13
CA MET A 1 -29.28 2.71 -27.90
C MET A 1 -27.93 2.28 -27.31
N GLY A 2 -26.88 3.06 -27.52
CA GLY A 2 -25.57 2.74 -27.00
C GLY A 2 -25.52 2.98 -25.48
N GLN A 3 -25.29 1.94 -24.70
CA GLN A 3 -24.88 2.10 -23.31
C GLN A 3 -23.53 2.83 -23.29
N LYS A 4 -23.51 4.04 -22.74
CA LYS A 4 -22.25 4.73 -22.45
C LYS A 4 -21.48 3.87 -21.45
N SER A 5 -20.29 3.39 -21.83
CA SER A 5 -19.32 2.83 -20.88
C SER A 5 -19.18 3.76 -19.68
N PRO A 6 -19.22 3.25 -18.45
CA PRO A 6 -18.96 4.09 -17.27
C PRO A 6 -17.61 4.78 -17.43
N SER A 7 -17.54 6.04 -17.01
CA SER A 7 -16.29 6.80 -17.08
C SER A 7 -15.17 6.07 -16.31
N LYS A 8 -13.92 6.14 -16.80
CA LYS A 8 -12.75 5.49 -16.19
C LYS A 8 -12.66 5.62 -14.66
N PRO A 9 -12.97 6.78 -14.02
CA PRO A 9 -12.94 6.90 -12.56
C PRO A 9 -13.91 5.97 -11.83
N LEU A 10 -15.12 5.77 -12.36
CA LEU A 10 -16.11 4.87 -11.75
C LEU A 10 -15.71 3.40 -11.83
N GLN A 11 -15.02 2.99 -12.91
CA GLN A 11 -14.49 1.63 -13.05
C GLN A 11 -13.37 1.36 -12.03
N ILE A 12 -12.49 2.33 -11.78
CA ILE A 12 -11.41 2.21 -10.81
C ILE A 12 -11.96 2.10 -9.39
N VAL A 13 -12.92 2.95 -9.03
CA VAL A 13 -13.60 2.89 -7.72
C VAL A 13 -14.25 1.51 -7.50
N GLY A 14 -14.89 0.96 -8.52
CA GLY A 14 -15.45 -0.39 -8.46
C GLY A 14 -14.41 -1.47 -8.20
N CYS A 15 -13.21 -1.36 -8.79
CA CYS A 15 -12.14 -2.35 -8.62
C CYS A 15 -11.62 -2.43 -7.18
N TYR A 16 -11.28 -1.31 -6.55
CA TYR A 16 -10.73 -1.37 -5.19
C TYR A 16 -11.79 -1.65 -4.12
N ASN A 17 -13.04 -1.22 -4.33
CA ASN A 17 -14.15 -1.59 -3.42
C ASN A 17 -14.38 -3.10 -3.46
N LYS A 18 -14.41 -3.71 -4.64
CA LYS A 18 -14.49 -5.16 -4.76
C LYS A 18 -13.27 -5.84 -4.14
N GLY A 19 -12.06 -5.34 -4.40
CA GLY A 19 -10.83 -5.85 -3.80
C GLY A 19 -10.85 -5.80 -2.28
N PHE A 20 -11.40 -4.76 -1.69
CA PHE A 20 -11.56 -4.63 -0.24
C PHE A 20 -12.54 -5.69 0.32
N GLU A 21 -13.70 -5.88 -0.32
CA GLU A 21 -14.66 -6.91 0.09
C GLU A 21 -14.09 -8.33 -0.04
N ASP A 22 -13.39 -8.62 -1.16
CA ASP A 22 -12.74 -9.92 -1.38
C ASP A 22 -11.63 -10.15 -0.34
N ALA A 23 -10.83 -9.15 -0.01
CA ALA A 23 -9.77 -9.22 1.00
C ALA A 23 -10.34 -9.54 2.40
N LYS A 24 -11.46 -8.92 2.79
CA LYS A 24 -12.12 -9.23 4.07
C LYS A 24 -12.55 -10.69 4.17
N GLN A 25 -13.04 -11.27 3.07
CA GLN A 25 -13.41 -12.68 3.02
C GLN A 25 -12.19 -13.59 3.19
N VAL A 26 -11.07 -13.28 2.54
CA VAL A 26 -9.80 -14.01 2.69
C VAL A 26 -9.29 -13.92 4.14
N ILE A 27 -9.32 -12.74 4.74
CA ILE A 27 -8.91 -12.52 6.13
C ILE A 27 -9.79 -13.33 7.08
N ALA A 28 -11.11 -13.33 6.89
CA ALA A 28 -12.03 -14.14 7.69
C ALA A 28 -11.71 -15.63 7.58
N ALA A 29 -11.47 -16.14 6.38
CA ALA A 29 -11.09 -17.53 6.14
C ALA A 29 -9.75 -17.91 6.80
N LEU A 30 -8.77 -17.01 6.83
CA LEU A 30 -7.50 -17.22 7.54
C LEU A 30 -7.71 -17.28 9.05
N LYS A 31 -8.54 -16.39 9.60
CA LYS A 31 -8.89 -16.38 11.03
C LYS A 31 -9.62 -17.66 11.44
N ASP A 32 -10.53 -18.17 10.61
CA ASP A 32 -11.23 -19.44 10.84
C ASP A 32 -10.26 -20.65 10.87
N LYS A 33 -9.11 -20.53 10.21
CA LYS A 33 -8.02 -21.51 10.26
C LYS A 33 -7.07 -21.32 11.45
N GLY A 34 -7.37 -20.40 12.36
CA GLY A 34 -6.56 -20.13 13.54
C GLY A 34 -5.39 -19.17 13.31
N ILE A 35 -5.32 -18.51 12.16
CA ILE A 35 -4.30 -17.50 11.89
C ILE A 35 -4.76 -16.17 12.51
N SER A 36 -4.04 -15.73 13.55
CA SER A 36 -4.39 -14.51 14.30
C SER A 36 -3.58 -13.28 13.92
N ALA A 37 -2.42 -13.46 13.27
CA ALA A 37 -1.52 -12.38 12.89
C ALA A 37 -1.47 -12.25 11.36
N ILE A 38 -1.97 -11.15 10.82
CA ILE A 38 -2.10 -10.91 9.39
C ILE A 38 -1.57 -9.52 9.06
N GLY A 39 -0.57 -9.46 8.18
CA GLY A 39 -0.14 -8.24 7.52
C GLY A 39 -0.61 -8.22 6.06
N ALA A 40 -0.77 -7.05 5.49
CA ALA A 40 -1.15 -6.89 4.09
C ALA A 40 -0.22 -5.93 3.35
N ALA A 41 0.20 -6.32 2.15
CA ALA A 41 0.94 -5.47 1.22
C ALA A 41 0.11 -5.17 -0.02
N GLY A 42 0.13 -3.92 -0.47
CA GLY A 42 -0.58 -3.48 -1.65
C GLY A 42 0.31 -2.70 -2.61
N PHE A 43 0.30 -3.12 -3.87
CA PHE A 43 1.01 -2.50 -4.99
C PHE A 43 0.00 -1.75 -5.85
N TYR A 44 0.35 -0.58 -6.40
CA TYR A 44 -0.55 0.19 -7.26
C TYR A 44 -1.90 0.47 -6.60
N TRP A 45 -3.02 0.14 -7.27
CA TRP A 45 -4.35 0.26 -6.69
C TRP A 45 -4.59 -0.68 -5.50
N GLY A 46 -3.81 -1.76 -5.37
CA GLY A 46 -3.79 -2.62 -4.19
C GLY A 46 -3.40 -1.86 -2.91
N GLY A 47 -2.60 -0.81 -3.04
CA GLY A 47 -2.32 0.13 -1.93
C GLY A 47 -3.59 0.78 -1.39
N LYS A 48 -4.56 1.13 -2.25
CA LYS A 48 -5.86 1.65 -1.83
C LYS A 48 -6.67 0.60 -1.05
N VAL A 49 -6.65 -0.65 -1.50
CA VAL A 49 -7.31 -1.76 -0.76
C VAL A 49 -6.69 -1.92 0.63
N VAL A 50 -5.36 -1.94 0.70
CA VAL A 50 -4.64 -2.16 1.97
C VAL A 50 -4.83 -0.98 2.94
N VAL A 51 -4.84 0.26 2.47
CA VAL A 51 -5.10 1.41 3.35
C VAL A 51 -6.53 1.37 3.91
N GLU A 52 -7.51 0.92 3.14
CA GLU A 52 -8.87 0.71 3.66
C GLU A 52 -8.90 -0.37 4.76
N LEU A 53 -8.17 -1.47 4.59
CA LEU A 53 -8.03 -2.50 5.64
C LEU A 53 -7.35 -1.95 6.90
N ALA A 54 -6.40 -1.03 6.75
CA ALA A 54 -5.65 -0.43 7.85
C ALA A 54 -6.44 0.59 8.69
N LYS A 55 -7.63 0.99 8.24
CA LYS A 55 -8.55 1.88 8.99
C LYS A 55 -9.30 1.17 10.13
N SER A 56 -9.19 -0.15 10.21
CA SER A 56 -9.87 -0.99 11.21
C SER A 56 -8.96 -2.13 11.68
N ASP A 57 -9.49 -3.03 12.50
CA ASP A 57 -8.74 -4.16 13.07
C ASP A 57 -8.67 -5.39 12.14
N ASN A 58 -8.83 -5.21 10.84
CA ASN A 58 -8.76 -6.32 9.88
C ASN A 58 -7.36 -6.93 9.78
N ILE A 59 -6.34 -6.10 9.89
CA ILE A 59 -4.92 -6.47 9.76
C ILE A 59 -4.08 -5.86 10.88
N GLN A 60 -2.97 -6.49 11.24
CA GLN A 60 -2.03 -5.98 12.23
C GLN A 60 -1.09 -4.92 11.68
N THR A 61 -0.79 -4.98 10.39
CA THR A 61 0.08 -3.99 9.75
C THR A 61 -0.13 -3.93 8.25
N ALA A 62 0.21 -2.80 7.67
CA ALA A 62 0.05 -2.49 6.26
C ALA A 62 1.38 -2.09 5.62
N VAL A 63 1.59 -2.48 4.36
CA VAL A 63 2.66 -1.95 3.50
C VAL A 63 2.07 -1.47 2.18
N LEU A 64 2.31 -0.23 1.83
CA LEU A 64 1.93 0.35 0.55
C LEU A 64 3.18 0.53 -0.31
N LEU A 65 3.22 -0.12 -1.47
CA LEU A 65 4.34 -0.01 -2.42
C LEU A 65 3.86 0.74 -3.66
N HIS A 66 4.49 1.89 -3.96
CA HIS A 66 4.08 2.78 -5.06
C HIS A 66 2.56 2.82 -5.24
N PRO A 67 1.83 3.26 -4.19
CA PRO A 67 0.37 3.18 -4.20
C PRO A 67 -0.26 4.10 -5.23
N SER A 68 -1.44 3.72 -5.71
CA SER A 68 -2.31 4.56 -6.53
C SER A 68 -3.62 4.84 -5.79
N PHE A 69 -4.19 6.03 -5.98
CA PHE A 69 -5.50 6.43 -5.45
C PHE A 69 -5.60 6.54 -3.91
N VAL A 70 -4.49 6.54 -3.22
CA VAL A 70 -4.43 6.81 -1.77
C VAL A 70 -4.39 8.32 -1.56
N SER A 71 -5.24 8.82 -0.68
CA SER A 71 -5.34 10.25 -0.34
C SER A 71 -4.85 10.55 1.07
N VAL A 72 -4.64 11.83 1.36
CA VAL A 72 -4.33 12.30 2.71
C VAL A 72 -5.45 11.97 3.71
N ASP A 73 -6.70 11.98 3.27
CA ASP A 73 -7.84 11.64 4.13
C ASP A 73 -7.84 10.14 4.49
N ASP A 74 -7.43 9.28 3.56
CA ASP A 74 -7.22 7.86 3.88
C ASP A 74 -6.20 7.68 5.01
N ILE A 75 -5.08 8.37 4.93
CA ILE A 75 -3.99 8.26 5.92
C ILE A 75 -4.40 8.79 7.29
N LYS A 76 -5.24 9.82 7.35
CA LYS A 76 -5.79 10.33 8.63
C LYS A 76 -6.58 9.25 9.38
N GLU A 77 -7.24 8.35 8.67
CA GLU A 77 -8.08 7.30 9.25
C GLU A 77 -7.32 6.01 9.61
N VAL A 78 -6.06 5.87 9.19
CA VAL A 78 -5.25 4.66 9.46
C VAL A 78 -5.07 4.45 10.96
N LYS A 79 -5.26 3.23 11.41
CA LYS A 79 -5.08 2.77 12.80
C LYS A 79 -3.97 1.73 12.96
N ALA A 80 -3.75 0.91 11.94
CA ALA A 80 -2.70 -0.11 11.95
C ALA A 80 -1.32 0.52 11.68
N PRO A 81 -0.24 -0.04 12.24
CA PRO A 81 1.12 0.31 11.82
C PRO A 81 1.28 0.22 10.30
N ILE A 82 1.91 1.21 9.68
CA ILE A 82 1.95 1.32 8.22
C ILE A 82 3.33 1.70 7.69
N ALA A 83 3.78 0.97 6.67
CA ALA A 83 4.93 1.34 5.85
C ALA A 83 4.47 1.86 4.48
N ILE A 84 5.07 2.94 4.00
CA ILE A 84 4.79 3.54 2.69
C ILE A 84 6.11 3.68 1.93
N LEU A 85 6.23 2.92 0.84
CA LEU A 85 7.40 2.87 -0.01
C LEU A 85 7.09 3.59 -1.32
N GLY A 86 7.59 4.82 -1.47
CA GLY A 86 7.32 5.69 -2.60
C GLY A 86 8.50 5.78 -3.58
N ALA A 87 8.22 6.11 -4.83
CA ALA A 87 9.22 6.37 -5.86
C ALA A 87 9.48 7.88 -6.00
N GLU A 88 10.73 8.22 -6.32
CA GLU A 88 11.09 9.62 -6.64
C GLU A 88 10.37 10.13 -7.89
N ILE A 89 10.16 9.25 -8.88
CA ILE A 89 9.51 9.59 -10.15
C ILE A 89 8.15 8.92 -10.21
N ASP A 90 7.14 9.57 -9.67
CA ASP A 90 5.78 9.03 -9.58
C ASP A 90 4.74 10.14 -9.77
N GLN A 91 3.82 9.96 -10.71
CA GLN A 91 2.73 10.90 -10.97
C GLN A 91 1.46 10.58 -10.16
N LEU A 92 1.31 9.34 -9.67
CA LEU A 92 0.14 8.88 -8.93
C LEU A 92 0.30 9.08 -7.42
N SER A 93 1.52 8.88 -6.93
CA SER A 93 1.91 9.20 -5.54
C SER A 93 3.24 9.95 -5.56
N PRO A 94 3.25 11.22 -6.02
CA PRO A 94 4.48 11.99 -6.10
C PRO A 94 5.11 12.20 -4.72
N PRO A 95 6.42 12.48 -4.65
CA PRO A 95 7.13 12.69 -3.38
C PRO A 95 6.47 13.69 -2.44
N GLU A 96 5.85 14.75 -2.97
CA GLU A 96 5.13 15.75 -2.19
C GLU A 96 3.92 15.15 -1.46
N LEU A 97 3.19 14.24 -2.12
CA LEU A 97 2.06 13.54 -1.51
C LEU A 97 2.54 12.54 -0.45
N VAL A 98 3.60 11.79 -0.73
CA VAL A 98 4.20 10.84 0.24
C VAL A 98 4.72 11.58 1.49
N LYS A 99 5.29 12.77 1.34
CA LYS A 99 5.68 13.63 2.46
C LYS A 99 4.48 14.09 3.29
N GLN A 100 3.35 14.43 2.64
CA GLN A 100 2.11 14.73 3.37
C GLN A 100 1.61 13.53 4.18
N PHE A 101 1.72 12.31 3.64
CA PHE A 101 1.42 11.10 4.40
C PHE A 101 2.29 10.97 5.64
N GLU A 102 3.59 11.20 5.51
CA GLU A 102 4.54 11.20 6.62
C GLU A 102 4.18 12.24 7.69
N GLU A 103 3.85 13.46 7.27
CA GLU A 103 3.44 14.54 8.19
C GLU A 103 2.19 14.17 8.99
N ILE A 104 1.16 13.58 8.32
CA ILE A 104 -0.05 13.13 8.98
C ILE A 104 0.25 12.03 9.98
N LEU A 105 1.03 11.02 9.58
CA LEU A 105 1.41 9.91 10.45
C LEU A 105 2.28 10.39 11.64
N SER A 106 3.09 11.43 11.44
CA SER A 106 3.89 12.05 12.51
C SER A 106 3.02 12.66 13.61
N SER A 107 1.81 13.11 13.28
CA SER A 107 0.83 13.62 14.24
C SER A 107 0.03 12.54 14.97
N LYS A 108 0.27 11.26 14.62
CA LYS A 108 -0.41 10.09 15.18
C LYS A 108 0.58 9.19 15.92
N PRO A 109 1.02 9.55 17.15
CA PRO A 109 2.05 8.81 17.88
C PRO A 109 1.65 7.37 18.21
N GLU A 110 0.36 7.05 18.22
CA GLU A 110 -0.19 5.71 18.42
C GLU A 110 -0.02 4.78 17.21
N VAL A 111 0.28 5.34 16.01
CA VAL A 111 0.48 4.58 14.78
C VAL A 111 1.97 4.56 14.44
N ASP A 112 2.60 3.38 14.59
CA ASP A 112 3.98 3.21 14.12
C ASP A 112 4.04 3.31 12.60
N ARG A 113 5.10 3.92 12.08
CA ARG A 113 5.25 4.22 10.66
C ARG A 113 6.65 4.04 10.15
N PHE A 114 6.75 3.72 8.88
CA PHE A 114 7.97 3.76 8.09
C PHE A 114 7.64 4.36 6.72
N VAL A 115 8.17 5.51 6.39
CA VAL A 115 7.95 6.17 5.10
C VAL A 115 9.29 6.42 4.43
N LYS A 116 9.44 5.90 3.21
CA LYS A 116 10.68 6.03 2.45
C LYS A 116 10.40 6.32 0.99
N ILE A 117 11.13 7.28 0.44
CA ILE A 117 11.15 7.59 -0.98
C ILE A 117 12.45 7.07 -1.56
N TYR A 118 12.35 6.17 -2.53
CA TYR A 118 13.50 5.55 -3.20
C TYR A 118 13.97 6.42 -4.36
N ALA A 119 15.26 6.80 -4.32
CA ALA A 119 15.85 7.66 -5.33
C ALA A 119 16.05 6.94 -6.66
N GLY A 120 15.80 7.65 -7.76
CA GLY A 120 16.08 7.18 -9.11
C GLY A 120 15.15 6.10 -9.64
N VAL A 121 14.06 5.78 -8.93
CA VAL A 121 13.08 4.78 -9.36
C VAL A 121 11.74 5.41 -9.73
N SER A 122 11.00 4.72 -10.57
CA SER A 122 9.68 5.15 -11.05
C SER A 122 8.57 4.29 -10.48
N HIS A 123 7.33 4.76 -10.62
CA HIS A 123 6.13 4.01 -10.25
C HIS A 123 6.17 2.57 -10.76
N GLY A 124 6.07 1.59 -9.87
CA GLY A 124 6.11 0.16 -10.22
C GLY A 124 7.48 -0.51 -10.13
N TRP A 125 8.53 0.18 -9.67
CA TRP A 125 9.90 -0.33 -9.65
C TRP A 125 10.09 -1.65 -8.90
N THR A 126 9.21 -1.99 -7.98
CA THR A 126 9.36 -3.22 -7.17
C THR A 126 8.92 -4.48 -7.90
N VAL A 127 8.11 -4.36 -8.96
CA VAL A 127 7.52 -5.50 -9.70
C VAL A 127 7.66 -5.38 -11.21
N ARG A 128 7.98 -4.21 -11.74
CA ARG A 128 8.23 -3.95 -13.17
C ARG A 128 9.59 -3.32 -13.35
N TYR A 129 10.62 -4.15 -13.43
CA TYR A 129 12.01 -3.72 -13.66
C TYR A 129 12.70 -4.67 -14.62
N ASN A 130 13.74 -4.17 -15.29
CA ASN A 130 14.59 -4.99 -16.14
C ASN A 130 15.55 -5.78 -15.26
N VAL A 131 15.47 -7.10 -15.31
CA VAL A 131 16.34 -8.02 -14.55
C VAL A 131 17.82 -7.97 -14.96
N GLU A 132 18.11 -7.46 -16.16
CA GLU A 132 19.48 -7.23 -16.63
C GLU A 132 20.08 -5.92 -16.09
N ASP A 133 19.24 -5.01 -15.59
CA ASP A 133 19.69 -3.78 -14.93
C ASP A 133 19.92 -4.04 -13.43
N LYS A 134 21.19 -4.23 -13.08
CA LYS A 134 21.61 -4.51 -11.69
C LYS A 134 21.16 -3.45 -10.71
N LYS A 135 21.10 -2.17 -11.09
CA LYS A 135 20.65 -1.09 -10.23
C LYS A 135 19.13 -1.16 -9.98
N ALA A 136 18.37 -1.47 -11.02
CA ALA A 136 16.93 -1.66 -10.90
C ALA A 136 16.59 -2.87 -10.00
N VAL A 137 17.30 -3.99 -10.19
CA VAL A 137 17.19 -5.18 -9.33
C VAL A 137 17.50 -4.82 -7.89
N GLN A 138 18.63 -4.17 -7.62
CA GLN A 138 19.03 -3.78 -6.28
C GLN A 138 17.99 -2.89 -5.58
N SER A 139 17.43 -1.92 -6.30
CA SER A 139 16.40 -1.03 -5.76
C SER A 139 15.10 -1.77 -5.44
N ALA A 140 14.72 -2.75 -6.26
CA ALA A 140 13.55 -3.60 -6.00
C ALA A 140 13.79 -4.52 -4.79
N GLU A 141 14.96 -5.14 -4.69
CA GLU A 141 15.34 -6.00 -3.55
C GLU A 141 15.38 -5.22 -2.25
N GLU A 142 15.91 -3.99 -2.25
CA GLU A 142 15.91 -3.12 -1.08
C GLU A 142 14.49 -2.85 -0.57
N ALA A 143 13.57 -2.51 -1.48
CA ALA A 143 12.17 -2.28 -1.12
C ALA A 143 11.49 -3.53 -0.58
N HIS A 144 11.76 -4.70 -1.16
CA HIS A 144 11.25 -5.97 -0.66
C HIS A 144 11.83 -6.31 0.71
N GLN A 145 13.10 -6.03 0.96
CA GLN A 145 13.71 -6.25 2.27
C GLN A 145 13.10 -5.33 3.32
N ASP A 146 12.93 -4.04 3.02
CA ASP A 146 12.27 -3.09 3.93
C ASP A 146 10.82 -3.54 4.27
N MET A 147 10.09 -4.08 3.29
CA MET A 147 8.76 -4.67 3.52
C MET A 147 8.81 -5.88 4.45
N LEU A 148 9.75 -6.81 4.23
CA LEU A 148 9.91 -8.02 5.05
C LEU A 148 10.31 -7.67 6.49
N ASP A 149 11.22 -6.72 6.67
CA ASP A 149 11.64 -6.23 7.99
C ASP A 149 10.47 -5.60 8.74
N TRP A 150 9.62 -4.85 8.03
CA TRP A 150 8.41 -4.27 8.58
C TRP A 150 7.42 -5.34 9.04
N PHE A 151 7.15 -6.34 8.22
CA PHE A 151 6.28 -7.46 8.60
C PHE A 151 6.85 -8.27 9.77
N THR A 152 8.14 -8.54 9.77
CA THR A 152 8.82 -9.25 10.87
C THR A 152 8.66 -8.51 12.20
N LYS A 153 8.68 -7.19 12.17
CA LYS A 153 8.45 -6.34 13.35
C LYS A 153 7.02 -6.40 13.88
N HIS A 154 6.03 -6.43 12.99
CA HIS A 154 4.63 -6.16 13.35
C HIS A 154 3.68 -7.36 13.27
N VAL A 155 3.99 -8.39 12.48
CA VAL A 155 3.15 -9.60 12.37
C VAL A 155 3.59 -10.62 13.43
N LYS A 156 2.90 -10.56 14.55
CA LYS A 156 3.20 -11.43 15.72
C LYS A 156 1.94 -11.93 16.40
#